data_08454731dca4a9183c8b6da2c8345767
#
_entry.id   08454731dca4a9183c8b6da2c8345767
#
_cell.length_a   1.000
_cell.length_b   1.000
_cell.length_c   1.000
_cell.angle_alpha   90.00
_cell.angle_beta   90.00
_cell.angle_gamma   90.00
#
_symmetry.space_group_name_H-M   'P 1'
#
loop_
_entity.id
_entity.type
_entity.pdbx_description
1 polymer ?
#
loop_
_entity_poly.entity_id
_entity_poly.type
_entity_poly.pdbx_seq_one_letter_code
_entity_poly.pdbx_strand_id
1 'polypeptide(L)'
;MRTRTERRGKMGTMMDGMKRLGMAALLMLAVSGPARADDCITQSAMKPADRDALATAARGLAAKVQAGDVAGLRGATVAEYAKDFGGIEYVVGSTAPKLKGGTLVVEQVYLLDGSQLKRGADGSAPDAQFFCTLNHSMAEADFLIPGLAPGSYGFAIVNVEGTASPWRLSFLLRKEQGQWQMAGFYPTPLSAAGHDGIWYWKEARAMAARKEQWNAWLYYQQAESLLRPANFIQSTHLEKLKAEQASATPPAVSDGVSKDAPLVVKGADGAEYRFTGLGVDDSLGKDKIDIMAHLKVDQPGDAAATHKLSASAAGALLGAYPEMRRPFHGVWIVAEAAGQNPFATEFSVSEIH
;
A
#
# COMPACT_ATOMS: atom_id res chain seq x y z
N MET A 1 -46.79 3.19 58.10
CA MET A 1 -47.35 4.23 59.01
C MET A 1 -47.43 5.52 58.15
N ARG A 2 -48.68 5.89 57.83
CA ARG A 2 -49.29 7.26 57.77
C ARG A 2 -48.50 8.29 56.92
N THR A 3 -49.03 9.07 56.02
CA THR A 3 -50.35 9.47 55.45
C THR A 3 -50.04 10.58 54.46
N ARG A 4 -50.42 10.52 53.20
CA ARG A 4 -51.54 11.17 52.54
C ARG A 4 -51.78 12.63 52.97
N THR A 5 -51.65 13.59 52.05
CA THR A 5 -52.78 14.54 51.83
C THR A 5 -52.59 15.28 50.49
N GLU A 6 -53.61 15.15 49.66
CA GLU A 6 -53.98 15.97 48.47
C GLU A 6 -54.34 17.42 48.92
N ARG A 7 -54.13 18.37 47.97
CA ARG A 7 -55.15 19.43 47.78
C ARG A 7 -55.17 19.98 46.38
N ARG A 8 -56.36 19.84 45.81
CA ARG A 8 -56.87 20.50 44.60
C ARG A 8 -57.13 22.00 44.88
N GLY A 9 -57.18 22.80 43.76
CA GLY A 9 -57.84 24.13 43.76
C GLY A 9 -57.47 24.91 42.49
N LYS A 10 -58.29 24.78 41.54
CA LYS A 10 -59.26 25.68 40.83
C LYS A 10 -58.60 26.81 40.02
N MET A 11 -58.65 26.70 38.74
CA MET A 11 -59.53 27.34 37.71
C MET A 11 -59.76 28.85 37.89
N GLY A 12 -59.28 29.61 36.91
CA GLY A 12 -59.61 31.04 36.70
C GLY A 12 -59.21 31.44 35.25
N THR A 13 -60.24 31.46 34.43
CA THR A 13 -60.28 31.99 33.09
C THR A 13 -60.22 33.53 33.12
N MET A 14 -59.44 34.17 32.25
CA MET A 14 -59.87 35.37 31.57
C MET A 14 -59.05 35.71 30.32
N MET A 15 -59.76 35.92 29.30
CA MET A 15 -59.37 36.37 27.96
C MET A 15 -58.79 37.81 27.95
N ASP A 16 -57.97 38.06 27.02
CA ASP A 16 -57.90 39.11 26.03
C ASP A 16 -56.52 39.74 25.88
N GLY A 17 -56.12 39.89 24.61
CA GLY A 17 -55.00 40.79 24.27
C GLY A 17 -54.16 40.36 23.08
N MET A 18 -54.81 40.39 21.94
CA MET A 18 -54.21 40.36 20.62
C MET A 18 -53.01 41.32 20.47
N LYS A 19 -51.83 40.84 20.14
CA LYS A 19 -50.93 41.56 19.21
C LYS A 19 -50.04 40.59 18.47
N ARG A 20 -50.27 40.52 17.17
CA ARG A 20 -49.48 39.80 16.15
C ARG A 20 -48.08 40.45 16.07
N LEU A 21 -47.02 39.70 16.33
CA LEU A 21 -45.69 39.94 15.77
C LEU A 21 -45.23 38.65 15.17
N GLY A 22 -45.26 38.64 13.82
CA GLY A 22 -44.71 37.55 13.03
C GLY A 22 -43.21 37.55 13.19
N MET A 23 -42.67 36.50 13.76
CA MET A 23 -41.26 36.16 13.73
C MET A 23 -41.10 35.05 12.70
N ALA A 24 -40.77 35.48 11.47
CA ALA A 24 -40.37 34.55 10.39
C ALA A 24 -39.05 33.91 10.83
N ALA A 25 -39.13 32.68 11.33
CA ALA A 25 -37.96 31.83 11.47
C ALA A 25 -37.55 31.38 10.07
N LEU A 26 -36.55 32.07 9.51
CA LEU A 26 -35.83 31.65 8.32
C LEU A 26 -35.10 30.35 8.67
N LEU A 27 -35.70 29.19 8.40
CA LEU A 27 -35.00 27.93 8.32
C LEU A 27 -34.01 28.04 7.14
N MET A 28 -32.76 28.36 7.42
CA MET A 28 -31.68 28.07 6.51
C MET A 28 -31.54 26.53 6.46
N LEU A 29 -32.24 25.91 5.50
CA LEU A 29 -31.87 24.60 5.00
C LEU A 29 -30.46 24.77 4.40
N ALA A 30 -29.43 24.43 5.19
CA ALA A 30 -28.14 24.10 4.63
C ALA A 30 -28.39 22.90 3.71
N VAL A 31 -28.52 23.16 2.42
CA VAL A 31 -28.44 22.16 1.38
C VAL A 31 -26.97 21.71 1.39
N SER A 32 -26.65 20.78 2.28
CA SER A 32 -25.50 19.91 2.08
C SER A 32 -25.78 19.16 0.79
N GLY A 33 -25.31 19.71 -0.33
CA GLY A 33 -25.28 18.98 -1.59
C GLY A 33 -24.57 17.65 -1.31
N PRO A 34 -25.01 16.55 -1.91
CA PRO A 34 -24.29 15.30 -1.81
C PRO A 34 -22.83 15.61 -2.20
N ALA A 35 -21.89 15.24 -1.33
CA ALA A 35 -20.49 15.22 -1.70
C ALA A 35 -20.45 14.32 -2.95
N ARG A 36 -20.21 14.94 -4.12
CA ARG A 36 -20.01 14.18 -5.35
C ARG A 36 -18.75 13.38 -5.12
N ALA A 37 -18.89 12.07 -5.10
CA ALA A 37 -17.77 11.18 -5.31
C ALA A 37 -17.14 11.60 -6.65
N ASP A 38 -15.83 11.78 -6.65
CA ASP A 38 -15.09 12.10 -7.87
C ASP A 38 -15.35 10.99 -8.88
N ASP A 39 -15.63 11.37 -10.14
CA ASP A 39 -16.07 10.42 -11.15
C ASP A 39 -14.93 9.52 -11.60
N CYS A 40 -15.13 8.21 -11.48
CA CYS A 40 -14.25 7.19 -12.04
C CYS A 40 -14.91 6.46 -13.20
N ILE A 41 -14.20 6.35 -14.33
CA ILE A 41 -14.65 5.61 -15.51
C ILE A 41 -13.68 4.46 -15.75
N THR A 42 -14.21 3.24 -15.65
CA THR A 42 -13.43 2.01 -15.94
C THR A 42 -13.18 1.86 -17.44
N GLN A 43 -12.19 1.05 -17.80
CA GLN A 43 -11.80 0.80 -19.19
C GLN A 43 -12.96 0.41 -20.09
N SER A 44 -13.86 -0.46 -19.63
CA SER A 44 -15.01 -0.92 -20.41
C SER A 44 -16.07 0.16 -20.65
N ALA A 45 -16.15 1.18 -19.78
CA ALA A 45 -17.09 2.27 -19.88
C ALA A 45 -16.50 3.52 -20.58
N MET A 46 -15.17 3.54 -20.85
CA MET A 46 -14.53 4.66 -21.53
C MET A 46 -14.90 4.77 -22.99
N LYS A 47 -14.93 6.00 -23.50
CA LYS A 47 -14.94 6.24 -24.94
C LYS A 47 -13.64 5.66 -25.55
N PRO A 48 -13.73 4.98 -26.71
CA PRO A 48 -12.55 4.35 -27.33
C PRO A 48 -11.36 5.30 -27.50
N ALA A 49 -11.59 6.53 -27.92
CA ALA A 49 -10.53 7.52 -28.12
C ALA A 49 -9.79 7.88 -26.82
N ASP A 50 -10.49 8.04 -25.69
CA ASP A 50 -9.88 8.35 -24.40
C ASP A 50 -9.09 7.15 -23.87
N ARG A 51 -9.68 5.96 -23.97
CA ARG A 51 -9.03 4.70 -23.58
C ARG A 51 -7.73 4.48 -24.36
N ASP A 52 -7.79 4.62 -25.68
CA ASP A 52 -6.65 4.33 -26.57
C ASP A 52 -5.54 5.39 -26.41
N ALA A 53 -5.90 6.67 -26.16
CA ALA A 53 -4.94 7.72 -25.86
C ALA A 53 -4.22 7.46 -24.53
N LEU A 54 -4.97 7.09 -23.47
CA LEU A 54 -4.39 6.79 -22.16
C LEU A 54 -3.48 5.54 -22.21
N ALA A 55 -3.95 4.47 -22.89
CA ALA A 55 -3.19 3.25 -23.08
C ALA A 55 -1.89 3.48 -23.89
N THR A 56 -1.94 4.34 -24.91
CA THR A 56 -0.78 4.71 -25.72
C THR A 56 0.25 5.48 -24.89
N ALA A 57 -0.21 6.46 -24.10
CA ALA A 57 0.67 7.22 -23.22
C ALA A 57 1.35 6.30 -22.18
N ALA A 58 0.59 5.43 -21.52
CA ALA A 58 1.11 4.49 -20.55
C ALA A 58 2.16 3.53 -21.15
N ARG A 59 1.88 2.97 -22.34
CA ARG A 59 2.84 2.11 -23.04
C ARG A 59 4.12 2.87 -23.40
N GLY A 60 4.00 4.14 -23.80
CA GLY A 60 5.16 5.00 -24.11
C GLY A 60 6.02 5.27 -22.86
N LEU A 61 5.40 5.50 -21.68
CA LEU A 61 6.12 5.63 -20.41
C LEU A 61 6.79 4.32 -20.01
N ALA A 62 6.08 3.20 -20.13
CA ALA A 62 6.63 1.87 -19.81
C ALA A 62 7.85 1.52 -20.70
N ALA A 63 7.80 1.88 -22.00
CA ALA A 63 8.93 1.70 -22.89
C ALA A 63 10.16 2.52 -22.47
N LYS A 64 9.97 3.75 -21.99
CA LYS A 64 11.06 4.58 -21.44
C LYS A 64 11.65 3.96 -20.18
N VAL A 65 10.81 3.46 -19.26
CA VAL A 65 11.28 2.73 -18.07
C VAL A 65 12.08 1.50 -18.45
N GLN A 66 11.56 0.68 -19.37
CA GLN A 66 12.24 -0.54 -19.84
C GLN A 66 13.60 -0.24 -20.51
N ALA A 67 13.69 0.88 -21.23
CA ALA A 67 14.92 1.34 -21.84
C ALA A 67 15.90 2.01 -20.85
N GLY A 68 15.48 2.31 -19.63
CA GLY A 68 16.26 3.11 -18.69
C GLY A 68 16.40 4.58 -19.11
N ASP A 69 15.47 5.08 -19.96
CA ASP A 69 15.47 6.46 -20.48
C ASP A 69 14.95 7.45 -19.44
N VAL A 70 15.77 7.72 -18.43
CA VAL A 70 15.45 8.64 -17.32
C VAL A 70 15.16 10.05 -17.83
N ALA A 71 15.93 10.54 -18.83
CA ALA A 71 15.76 11.87 -19.39
C ALA A 71 14.43 12.01 -20.13
N GLY A 72 14.11 11.04 -20.99
CA GLY A 72 12.85 10.99 -21.70
C GLY A 72 11.65 10.81 -20.76
N LEU A 73 11.81 10.08 -19.65
CA LEU A 73 10.77 9.91 -18.64
C LEU A 73 10.53 11.22 -17.88
N ARG A 74 11.61 11.92 -17.48
CA ARG A 74 11.52 13.25 -16.84
C ARG A 74 10.83 14.26 -17.75
N GLY A 75 11.15 14.28 -19.04
CA GLY A 75 10.50 15.15 -20.03
C GLY A 75 9.02 14.85 -20.27
N ALA A 76 8.58 13.62 -19.98
CA ALA A 76 7.18 13.19 -20.05
C ALA A 76 6.44 13.26 -18.70
N THR A 77 7.05 13.87 -17.67
CA THR A 77 6.50 14.05 -16.33
C THR A 77 5.95 15.45 -16.13
N VAL A 78 4.87 15.57 -15.38
CA VAL A 78 4.29 16.86 -14.97
C VAL A 78 5.37 17.71 -14.33
N ALA A 79 5.46 18.98 -14.73
CA ALA A 79 6.57 19.87 -14.39
C ALA A 79 6.83 20.02 -12.87
N GLU A 80 5.78 19.96 -12.05
CA GLU A 80 5.92 20.05 -10.58
C GLU A 80 6.63 18.83 -10.01
N TYR A 81 6.39 17.60 -10.53
CA TYR A 81 7.02 16.36 -10.06
C TYR A 81 8.38 16.12 -10.74
N ALA A 82 8.61 16.71 -11.91
CA ALA A 82 9.91 16.62 -12.60
C ALA A 82 11.03 17.38 -11.87
N LYS A 83 10.70 18.28 -10.92
CA LYS A 83 11.66 19.06 -10.13
C LYS A 83 12.42 18.18 -9.12
N ASP A 84 11.73 17.23 -8.48
CA ASP A 84 12.32 16.26 -7.56
C ASP A 84 12.20 14.85 -8.14
N PHE A 85 13.09 14.52 -9.06
CA PHE A 85 13.03 13.28 -9.85
C PHE A 85 13.98 12.17 -9.33
N GLY A 86 14.82 12.47 -8.33
CA GLY A 86 15.86 11.54 -7.87
C GLY A 86 15.32 10.19 -7.40
N GLY A 87 14.18 10.18 -6.71
CA GLY A 87 13.52 8.95 -6.29
C GLY A 87 13.06 8.10 -7.48
N ILE A 88 12.47 8.71 -8.50
CA ILE A 88 12.04 8.01 -9.72
C ILE A 88 13.24 7.51 -10.51
N GLU A 89 14.30 8.30 -10.64
CA GLU A 89 15.56 7.90 -11.30
C GLU A 89 16.15 6.65 -10.64
N TYR A 90 16.24 6.62 -9.31
CA TYR A 90 16.69 5.44 -8.56
C TYR A 90 15.83 4.21 -8.85
N VAL A 91 14.51 4.37 -8.80
CA VAL A 91 13.56 3.28 -9.06
C VAL A 91 13.67 2.77 -10.49
N VAL A 92 13.78 3.66 -11.50
CA VAL A 92 14.00 3.27 -12.88
C VAL A 92 15.31 2.52 -13.05
N GLY A 93 16.40 3.02 -12.47
CA GLY A 93 17.72 2.38 -12.51
C GLY A 93 17.72 0.97 -11.95
N SER A 94 16.99 0.72 -10.85
CA SER A 94 16.87 -0.60 -10.21
C SER A 94 15.91 -1.54 -10.94
N THR A 95 14.90 -0.99 -11.64
CA THR A 95 13.83 -1.78 -12.29
C THR A 95 14.16 -2.12 -13.75
N ALA A 96 14.69 -1.18 -14.54
CA ALA A 96 14.94 -1.34 -15.97
C ALA A 96 15.72 -2.62 -16.35
N PRO A 97 16.80 -3.02 -15.64
CA PRO A 97 17.51 -4.26 -15.94
C PRO A 97 16.63 -5.50 -15.85
N LYS A 98 15.64 -5.51 -14.96
CA LYS A 98 14.72 -6.63 -14.72
C LYS A 98 13.63 -6.75 -15.79
N LEU A 99 13.39 -5.67 -16.55
CA LEU A 99 12.36 -5.59 -17.59
C LEU A 99 12.89 -5.91 -18.99
N LYS A 100 14.21 -6.10 -19.12
CA LYS A 100 14.87 -6.26 -20.41
C LYS A 100 14.34 -7.46 -21.20
N GLY A 101 13.95 -7.21 -22.45
CA GLY A 101 13.42 -8.24 -23.36
C GLY A 101 11.95 -8.60 -23.13
N GLY A 102 11.30 -8.03 -22.11
CA GLY A 102 9.89 -8.27 -21.85
C GLY A 102 8.96 -7.58 -22.84
N THR A 103 7.74 -8.10 -22.96
CA THR A 103 6.64 -7.56 -23.76
C THR A 103 5.76 -6.67 -22.91
N LEU A 104 5.46 -5.45 -23.38
CA LEU A 104 4.62 -4.48 -22.69
C LEU A 104 3.15 -4.70 -23.05
N VAL A 105 2.33 -5.09 -22.06
CA VAL A 105 0.89 -5.32 -22.21
C VAL A 105 0.15 -4.34 -21.31
N VAL A 106 -0.68 -3.45 -21.90
CA VAL A 106 -1.57 -2.59 -21.12
C VAL A 106 -2.72 -3.45 -20.62
N GLU A 107 -2.71 -3.71 -19.32
CA GLU A 107 -3.69 -4.57 -18.65
C GLU A 107 -4.99 -3.82 -18.38
N GLN A 108 -4.87 -2.63 -17.79
CA GLN A 108 -6.02 -1.86 -17.37
C GLN A 108 -5.74 -0.36 -17.34
N VAL A 109 -6.78 0.43 -17.66
CA VAL A 109 -6.77 1.89 -17.52
C VAL A 109 -8.04 2.37 -16.82
N TYR A 110 -7.89 3.45 -16.04
CA TYR A 110 -8.99 4.17 -15.38
C TYR A 110 -8.88 5.65 -15.72
N LEU A 111 -10.02 6.30 -15.94
CA LEU A 111 -10.10 7.75 -16.04
C LEU A 111 -10.68 8.28 -14.72
N LEU A 112 -9.95 9.21 -14.09
CA LEU A 112 -10.28 9.77 -12.78
C LEU A 112 -10.52 11.27 -12.96
N ASP A 113 -11.76 11.72 -12.80
CA ASP A 113 -12.11 13.13 -12.95
C ASP A 113 -12.06 13.86 -11.61
N GLY A 114 -10.92 14.48 -11.33
CA GLY A 114 -10.69 15.36 -10.18
C GLY A 114 -10.86 16.85 -10.49
N SER A 115 -11.55 17.23 -11.58
CA SER A 115 -11.73 18.61 -11.97
C SER A 115 -12.54 19.43 -10.95
N GLN A 116 -13.37 18.79 -10.15
CA GLN A 116 -14.19 19.41 -9.11
C GLN A 116 -13.49 19.48 -7.74
N LEU A 117 -12.31 18.91 -7.59
CA LEU A 117 -11.51 19.04 -6.38
C LEU A 117 -11.24 20.51 -6.08
N LYS A 118 -11.29 20.89 -4.81
CA LYS A 118 -11.05 22.27 -4.37
C LYS A 118 -9.82 22.31 -3.48
N ARG A 119 -8.90 23.21 -3.78
CA ARG A 119 -7.76 23.47 -2.89
C ARG A 119 -8.25 24.01 -1.55
N GLY A 120 -7.54 23.67 -0.48
CA GLY A 120 -7.74 24.25 0.84
C GLY A 120 -7.52 25.76 0.84
N ALA A 121 -7.95 26.44 1.89
CA ALA A 121 -7.77 27.88 2.06
C ALA A 121 -6.28 28.30 2.11
N ASP A 122 -5.42 27.41 2.50
CA ASP A 122 -3.95 27.52 2.51
C ASP A 122 -3.29 27.21 1.16
N GLY A 123 -4.09 26.87 0.12
CA GLY A 123 -3.61 26.46 -1.19
C GLY A 123 -3.21 24.99 -1.31
N SER A 124 -3.32 24.21 -0.22
CA SER A 124 -3.01 22.78 -0.24
C SER A 124 -3.93 22.02 -1.21
N ALA A 125 -3.38 20.99 -1.85
CA ALA A 125 -4.17 20.07 -2.63
C ALA A 125 -4.94 19.13 -1.69
N PRO A 126 -6.23 18.83 -1.96
CA PRO A 126 -7.04 17.95 -1.14
C PRO A 126 -6.65 16.48 -1.33
N ASP A 127 -7.05 15.64 -0.39
CA ASP A 127 -7.10 14.21 -0.62
C ASP A 127 -8.28 13.89 -1.54
N ALA A 128 -8.03 13.08 -2.55
CA ALA A 128 -9.03 12.66 -3.53
C ALA A 128 -9.44 11.21 -3.32
N GLN A 129 -10.71 10.94 -3.48
CA GLN A 129 -11.24 9.58 -3.42
C GLN A 129 -12.10 9.30 -4.66
N PHE A 130 -11.70 8.29 -5.43
CA PHE A 130 -12.44 7.84 -6.61
C PHE A 130 -12.94 6.43 -6.37
N PHE A 131 -14.25 6.27 -6.53
CA PHE A 131 -14.92 4.98 -6.40
C PHE A 131 -15.06 4.35 -7.78
N CYS A 132 -14.28 3.30 -7.99
CA CYS A 132 -14.24 2.54 -9.24
C CYS A 132 -14.76 1.12 -9.02
N THR A 133 -14.92 0.39 -10.11
CA THR A 133 -15.05 -1.07 -10.10
C THR A 133 -13.90 -1.69 -10.87
N LEU A 134 -13.57 -2.94 -10.56
CA LEU A 134 -12.70 -3.73 -11.42
C LEU A 134 -13.40 -3.94 -12.77
N ASN A 135 -12.62 -3.92 -13.85
CA ASN A 135 -13.15 -4.04 -15.20
C ASN A 135 -14.00 -5.33 -15.35
N HIS A 136 -15.19 -5.21 -15.92
CA HIS A 136 -16.17 -6.31 -16.04
C HIS A 136 -16.56 -6.99 -14.72
N SER A 137 -16.50 -6.28 -13.59
CA SER A 137 -16.80 -6.81 -12.27
C SER A 137 -17.62 -5.81 -11.46
N MET A 138 -18.32 -6.30 -10.43
CA MET A 138 -18.97 -5.49 -9.40
C MET A 138 -18.06 -5.29 -8.19
N ALA A 139 -16.85 -5.87 -8.19
CA ALA A 139 -15.87 -5.64 -7.13
C ALA A 139 -15.32 -4.22 -7.20
N GLU A 140 -15.28 -3.55 -6.06
CA GLU A 140 -14.80 -2.19 -5.94
C GLU A 140 -13.28 -2.11 -6.08
N ALA A 141 -12.82 -0.99 -6.64
CA ALA A 141 -11.42 -0.60 -6.74
C ALA A 141 -11.34 0.89 -6.49
N ASP A 142 -10.98 1.28 -5.28
CA ASP A 142 -10.98 2.66 -4.83
C ASP A 142 -9.57 3.25 -4.87
N PHE A 143 -9.51 4.50 -5.30
CA PHE A 143 -8.27 5.28 -5.33
C PHE A 143 -8.34 6.36 -4.26
N LEU A 144 -7.46 6.26 -3.26
CA LEU A 144 -7.35 7.20 -2.14
C LEU A 144 -6.03 7.97 -2.30
N ILE A 145 -6.02 9.01 -3.14
CA ILE A 145 -4.81 9.71 -3.55
C ILE A 145 -4.64 10.97 -2.71
N PRO A 146 -3.64 11.02 -1.81
CA PRO A 146 -3.41 12.19 -0.98
C PRO A 146 -2.83 13.34 -1.79
N GLY A 147 -3.25 14.56 -1.45
CA GLY A 147 -2.68 15.78 -2.00
C GLY A 147 -2.81 15.90 -3.52
N LEU A 148 -3.94 15.48 -4.11
CA LEU A 148 -4.16 15.52 -5.55
C LEU A 148 -4.67 16.90 -5.99
N ALA A 149 -3.93 17.59 -6.88
CA ALA A 149 -4.35 18.86 -7.46
C ALA A 149 -5.60 18.68 -8.34
N PRO A 150 -6.48 19.70 -8.45
CA PRO A 150 -7.61 19.64 -9.38
C PRO A 150 -7.15 19.36 -10.81
N GLY A 151 -7.87 18.46 -11.52
CA GLY A 151 -7.53 18.10 -12.89
C GLY A 151 -8.13 16.78 -13.36
N SER A 152 -7.85 16.43 -14.60
CA SER A 152 -8.21 15.13 -15.18
C SER A 152 -7.02 14.18 -15.10
N TYR A 153 -7.24 13.01 -14.52
CA TYR A 153 -6.20 12.01 -14.30
C TYR A 153 -6.55 10.70 -14.99
N GLY A 154 -5.53 9.89 -15.18
CA GLY A 154 -5.65 8.51 -15.57
C GLY A 154 -4.77 7.63 -14.70
N PHE A 155 -5.23 6.42 -14.42
CA PHE A 155 -4.37 5.40 -13.82
C PHE A 155 -4.24 4.25 -14.80
N ALA A 156 -3.03 3.81 -15.08
CA ALA A 156 -2.76 2.77 -16.05
C ALA A 156 -1.85 1.70 -15.46
N ILE A 157 -2.18 0.44 -15.75
CA ILE A 157 -1.40 -0.74 -15.38
C ILE A 157 -0.84 -1.34 -16.67
N VAL A 158 0.48 -1.46 -16.73
CA VAL A 158 1.21 -2.10 -17.83
C VAL A 158 2.00 -3.27 -17.27
N ASN A 159 1.68 -4.48 -17.70
CA ASN A 159 2.45 -5.67 -17.36
C ASN A 159 3.64 -5.82 -18.30
N VAL A 160 4.76 -6.28 -17.76
CA VAL A 160 5.96 -6.65 -18.51
C VAL A 160 6.09 -8.17 -18.42
N GLU A 161 5.74 -8.84 -19.50
CA GLU A 161 5.68 -10.29 -19.59
C GLU A 161 6.89 -10.86 -20.34
N GLY A 162 7.14 -12.17 -20.19
CA GLY A 162 8.23 -12.85 -20.90
C GLY A 162 9.62 -12.62 -20.31
N THR A 163 9.73 -11.99 -19.14
CA THR A 163 10.97 -11.90 -18.35
C THR A 163 11.07 -13.05 -17.35
N ALA A 164 12.23 -13.23 -16.73
CA ALA A 164 12.42 -14.25 -15.69
C ALA A 164 11.43 -14.09 -14.51
N SER A 165 11.10 -12.85 -14.17
CA SER A 165 10.04 -12.50 -13.23
C SER A 165 9.21 -11.40 -13.88
N PRO A 166 7.90 -11.59 -14.12
CA PRO A 166 7.05 -10.56 -14.70
C PRO A 166 6.86 -9.38 -13.74
N TRP A 167 6.66 -8.18 -14.30
CA TRP A 167 6.53 -6.95 -13.54
C TRP A 167 5.24 -6.21 -13.92
N ARG A 168 4.72 -5.48 -12.96
CA ARG A 168 3.66 -4.49 -13.15
C ARG A 168 4.24 -3.09 -13.03
N LEU A 169 4.00 -2.28 -14.05
CA LEU A 169 4.32 -0.86 -14.06
C LEU A 169 3.01 -0.08 -13.97
N SER A 170 2.75 0.52 -12.82
CA SER A 170 1.55 1.33 -12.61
C SER A 170 1.91 2.81 -12.71
N PHE A 171 1.10 3.56 -13.46
CA PHE A 171 1.31 4.99 -13.70
C PHE A 171 0.07 5.78 -13.29
N LEU A 172 0.26 6.80 -12.48
CA LEU A 172 -0.69 7.90 -12.39
C LEU A 172 -0.31 8.92 -13.48
N LEU A 173 -1.25 9.29 -14.32
CA LEU A 173 -1.09 10.29 -15.37
C LEU A 173 -1.99 11.47 -15.09
N ARG A 174 -1.58 12.67 -15.53
CA ARG A 174 -2.37 13.90 -15.51
C ARG A 174 -2.46 14.47 -16.92
N LYS A 175 -3.63 14.96 -17.28
CA LYS A 175 -3.85 15.58 -18.59
C LYS A 175 -3.45 17.04 -18.54
N GLU A 176 -2.34 17.39 -19.19
CA GLU A 176 -1.82 18.76 -19.30
C GLU A 176 -1.85 19.21 -20.76
N GLN A 177 -2.53 20.31 -21.05
CA GLN A 177 -2.64 20.88 -22.40
C GLN A 177 -3.07 19.83 -23.46
N GLY A 178 -3.95 18.90 -23.08
CA GLY A 178 -4.43 17.85 -23.95
C GLY A 178 -3.54 16.60 -24.05
N GLN A 179 -2.36 16.59 -23.42
CA GLN A 179 -1.40 15.48 -23.41
C GLN A 179 -1.40 14.79 -22.04
N TRP A 180 -1.25 13.46 -22.05
CA TRP A 180 -1.06 12.68 -20.83
C TRP A 180 0.41 12.72 -20.40
N GLN A 181 0.68 13.22 -19.20
CA GLN A 181 2.01 13.27 -18.58
C GLN A 181 2.03 12.44 -17.31
N MET A 182 3.17 11.88 -16.97
CA MET A 182 3.34 11.10 -15.75
C MET A 182 3.24 11.99 -14.51
N ALA A 183 2.39 11.60 -13.55
CA ALA A 183 2.25 12.21 -12.24
C ALA A 183 2.70 11.27 -11.10
N GLY A 184 2.90 9.99 -11.40
CA GLY A 184 3.41 8.99 -10.44
C GLY A 184 3.80 7.70 -11.13
N PHE A 185 4.74 6.96 -10.53
CA PHE A 185 5.25 5.68 -11.05
C PHE A 185 5.43 4.68 -9.91
N TYR A 186 4.82 3.50 -10.04
CA TYR A 186 4.74 2.46 -9.00
C TYR A 186 5.03 1.10 -9.63
N PRO A 187 6.31 0.70 -9.74
CA PRO A 187 6.66 -0.62 -10.24
C PRO A 187 6.57 -1.65 -9.12
N THR A 188 5.96 -2.80 -9.42
CA THR A 188 5.87 -3.93 -8.50
C THR A 188 6.16 -5.24 -9.26
N PRO A 189 6.86 -6.21 -8.66
CA PRO A 189 6.94 -7.55 -9.24
C PRO A 189 5.55 -8.18 -9.24
N LEU A 190 5.26 -9.05 -10.19
CA LEU A 190 4.03 -9.87 -10.23
C LEU A 190 4.23 -11.25 -9.61
N SER A 191 5.47 -11.64 -9.36
CA SER A 191 5.82 -12.91 -8.73
C SER A 191 7.06 -12.76 -7.84
N ALA A 192 7.16 -13.61 -6.84
CA ALA A 192 8.34 -13.79 -5.99
C ALA A 192 8.63 -15.29 -5.86
N ALA A 193 9.89 -15.68 -5.89
CA ALA A 193 10.32 -17.09 -5.84
C ALA A 193 9.52 -18.00 -6.79
N GLY A 194 9.14 -17.49 -7.98
CA GLY A 194 8.40 -18.24 -9.01
C GLY A 194 6.89 -18.31 -8.81
N HIS A 195 6.32 -17.72 -7.78
CA HIS A 195 4.89 -17.75 -7.45
C HIS A 195 4.25 -16.37 -7.48
N ASP A 196 2.97 -16.29 -7.91
CA ASP A 196 2.19 -15.06 -7.95
C ASP A 196 1.52 -14.75 -6.59
N GLY A 197 0.93 -13.55 -6.48
CA GLY A 197 0.26 -13.12 -5.25
C GLY A 197 -0.96 -13.96 -4.88
N ILE A 198 -1.66 -14.58 -5.83
CA ILE A 198 -2.80 -15.47 -5.55
C ILE A 198 -2.32 -16.79 -4.95
N TRP A 199 -1.20 -17.30 -5.41
CA TRP A 199 -0.58 -18.49 -4.82
C TRP A 199 -0.19 -18.22 -3.36
N TYR A 200 0.52 -17.10 -3.08
CA TYR A 200 0.87 -16.71 -1.71
C TYR A 200 -0.35 -16.56 -0.81
N TRP A 201 -1.44 -15.98 -1.31
CA TRP A 201 -2.68 -15.85 -0.55
C TRP A 201 -3.30 -17.21 -0.20
N LYS A 202 -3.31 -18.16 -1.15
CA LYS A 202 -3.80 -19.53 -0.91
C LYS A 202 -2.94 -20.27 0.12
N GLU A 203 -1.63 -20.17 0.00
CA GLU A 203 -0.69 -20.81 0.95
C GLU A 203 -0.80 -20.18 2.34
N ALA A 204 -0.93 -18.86 2.44
CA ALA A 204 -1.17 -18.18 3.72
C ALA A 204 -2.40 -18.73 4.44
N ARG A 205 -3.52 -18.95 3.72
CA ARG A 205 -4.73 -19.59 4.28
C ARG A 205 -4.47 -21.01 4.77
N ALA A 206 -3.73 -21.79 3.99
CA ALA A 206 -3.38 -23.15 4.37
C ALA A 206 -2.50 -23.19 5.63
N MET A 207 -1.54 -22.25 5.75
CA MET A 207 -0.70 -22.09 6.94
C MET A 207 -1.52 -21.65 8.16
N ALA A 208 -2.40 -20.66 7.99
CA ALA A 208 -3.32 -20.21 9.06
C ALA A 208 -4.20 -21.36 9.58
N ALA A 209 -4.73 -22.21 8.68
CA ALA A 209 -5.50 -23.39 9.06
C ALA A 209 -4.68 -24.41 9.87
N ARG A 210 -3.38 -24.49 9.64
CA ARG A 210 -2.44 -25.34 10.42
C ARG A 210 -1.92 -24.64 11.68
N LYS A 211 -2.39 -23.41 11.98
CA LYS A 211 -1.94 -22.58 13.11
C LYS A 211 -0.46 -22.14 13.02
N GLU A 212 0.09 -22.11 11.85
CA GLU A 212 1.42 -21.58 11.54
C GLU A 212 1.30 -20.06 11.32
N GLN A 213 1.07 -19.31 12.42
CA GLN A 213 0.66 -17.89 12.33
C GLN A 213 1.73 -16.98 11.72
N TRP A 214 3.02 -17.19 12.05
CA TRP A 214 4.11 -16.42 11.51
C TRP A 214 4.28 -16.63 10.01
N ASN A 215 4.21 -17.88 9.57
CA ASN A 215 4.30 -18.22 8.17
C ASN A 215 3.12 -17.63 7.40
N ALA A 216 1.90 -17.78 7.92
CA ALA A 216 0.70 -17.22 7.32
C ALA A 216 0.79 -15.69 7.20
N TRP A 217 1.21 -15.01 8.27
CA TRP A 217 1.31 -13.55 8.32
C TRP A 217 2.31 -13.01 7.29
N LEU A 218 3.50 -13.61 7.18
CA LEU A 218 4.52 -13.25 6.19
C LEU A 218 4.04 -13.53 4.75
N TYR A 219 3.37 -14.64 4.51
CA TYR A 219 2.82 -14.97 3.19
C TYR A 219 1.65 -14.07 2.79
N TYR A 220 0.81 -13.63 3.73
CA TYR A 220 -0.21 -12.60 3.45
C TYR A 220 0.43 -11.26 3.09
N GLN A 221 1.50 -10.84 3.77
CA GLN A 221 2.25 -9.63 3.39
C GLN A 221 2.79 -9.73 1.97
N GLN A 222 3.39 -10.87 1.63
CA GLN A 222 3.90 -11.10 0.28
C GLN A 222 2.78 -11.09 -0.76
N ALA A 223 1.64 -11.72 -0.47
CA ALA A 223 0.48 -11.67 -1.35
C ALA A 223 0.01 -10.24 -1.58
N GLU A 224 -0.09 -9.43 -0.53
CA GLU A 224 -0.50 -8.02 -0.63
C GLU A 224 0.49 -7.22 -1.48
N SER A 225 1.79 -7.38 -1.27
CA SER A 225 2.82 -6.65 -2.03
C SER A 225 2.78 -6.95 -3.52
N LEU A 226 2.49 -8.20 -3.91
CA LEU A 226 2.40 -8.62 -5.30
C LEU A 226 1.05 -8.24 -5.95
N LEU A 227 -0.04 -8.19 -5.18
CA LEU A 227 -1.39 -7.94 -5.69
C LEU A 227 -1.75 -6.46 -5.75
N ARG A 228 -1.17 -5.61 -4.88
CA ARG A 228 -1.48 -4.18 -4.81
C ARG A 228 -0.74 -3.39 -5.89
N PRO A 229 -1.45 -2.71 -6.82
CA PRO A 229 -0.79 -1.97 -7.91
C PRO A 229 -0.09 -0.68 -7.46
N ALA A 230 -0.62 -0.02 -6.41
CA ALA A 230 -0.06 1.17 -5.77
C ALA A 230 -0.61 1.29 -4.35
N ASN A 231 0.11 1.95 -3.45
CA ASN A 231 -0.23 2.04 -2.03
C ASN A 231 -1.56 2.75 -1.74
N PHE A 232 -2.01 3.63 -2.63
CA PHE A 232 -3.26 4.37 -2.53
C PHE A 232 -4.47 3.63 -3.14
N ILE A 233 -4.30 2.40 -3.60
CA ILE A 233 -5.39 1.59 -4.17
C ILE A 233 -5.87 0.59 -3.12
N GLN A 234 -7.19 0.59 -2.92
CA GLN A 234 -7.93 -0.41 -2.17
C GLN A 234 -8.84 -1.18 -3.12
N SER A 235 -9.26 -2.36 -2.74
CA SER A 235 -10.27 -3.11 -3.48
C SER A 235 -10.93 -4.13 -2.57
N THR A 236 -12.12 -4.58 -2.92
CA THR A 236 -12.82 -5.65 -2.20
C THR A 236 -11.92 -6.86 -1.93
N HIS A 237 -11.06 -7.23 -2.89
CA HIS A 237 -10.15 -8.36 -2.73
C HIS A 237 -8.99 -8.05 -1.79
N LEU A 238 -8.39 -6.85 -1.88
CA LEU A 238 -7.30 -6.42 -0.99
C LEU A 238 -7.79 -6.25 0.46
N GLU A 239 -9.00 -5.75 0.66
CA GLU A 239 -9.61 -5.66 1.99
C GLU A 239 -9.85 -7.04 2.60
N LYS A 240 -10.35 -7.99 1.80
CA LYS A 240 -10.49 -9.37 2.25
C LYS A 240 -9.15 -10.00 2.63
N LEU A 241 -8.11 -9.81 1.82
CA LEU A 241 -6.75 -10.27 2.12
C LEU A 241 -6.25 -9.68 3.44
N LYS A 242 -6.40 -8.35 3.61
CA LYS A 242 -6.00 -7.64 4.83
C LYS A 242 -6.76 -8.11 6.07
N ALA A 243 -8.06 -8.36 5.96
CA ALA A 243 -8.86 -8.92 7.07
C ALA A 243 -8.39 -10.34 7.46
N GLU A 244 -8.08 -11.17 6.49
CA GLU A 244 -7.55 -12.52 6.73
C GLU A 244 -6.15 -12.46 7.37
N GLN A 245 -5.27 -11.57 6.90
CA GLN A 245 -3.96 -11.31 7.50
C GLN A 245 -4.09 -10.86 8.96
N ALA A 246 -4.97 -9.90 9.24
CA ALA A 246 -5.20 -9.42 10.60
C ALA A 246 -5.65 -10.53 11.53
N SER A 247 -6.49 -11.46 11.05
CA SER A 247 -6.93 -12.63 11.80
C SER A 247 -5.81 -13.65 12.06
N ALA A 248 -4.78 -13.68 11.22
CA ALA A 248 -3.62 -14.57 11.33
C ALA A 248 -2.42 -13.90 12.02
N THR A 249 -2.51 -12.62 12.37
CA THR A 249 -1.39 -11.87 12.96
C THR A 249 -0.96 -12.49 14.29
N PRO A 250 0.33 -12.85 14.46
CA PRO A 250 0.83 -13.36 15.73
C PRO A 250 0.67 -12.34 16.85
N PRO A 251 0.29 -12.76 18.08
CA PRO A 251 0.09 -11.83 19.21
C PRO A 251 1.32 -10.95 19.50
N ALA A 252 2.52 -11.44 19.28
CA ALA A 252 3.76 -10.71 19.50
C ALA A 252 3.95 -9.50 18.56
N VAL A 253 3.16 -9.41 17.48
CA VAL A 253 3.22 -8.33 16.49
C VAL A 253 1.83 -7.74 16.21
N SER A 254 0.92 -7.82 17.18
CA SER A 254 -0.43 -7.25 17.07
C SER A 254 -0.43 -5.75 16.76
N ASP A 255 0.57 -5.03 17.28
CA ASP A 255 0.77 -3.59 17.04
C ASP A 255 1.70 -3.31 15.85
N GLY A 256 1.98 -4.35 15.03
CA GLY A 256 2.94 -4.31 13.94
C GLY A 256 4.39 -4.51 14.40
N VAL A 257 5.32 -4.38 13.45
CA VAL A 257 6.77 -4.39 13.71
C VAL A 257 7.34 -3.11 13.12
N SER A 258 7.90 -2.26 13.96
CA SER A 258 8.45 -0.97 13.55
C SER A 258 9.61 -0.53 14.46
N LYS A 259 10.22 0.62 14.16
CA LYS A 259 11.24 1.22 15.04
C LYS A 259 10.70 1.58 16.42
N ASP A 260 9.43 1.95 16.51
CA ASP A 260 8.75 2.34 17.75
C ASP A 260 8.13 1.16 18.49
N ALA A 261 7.79 0.08 17.77
CA ALA A 261 7.25 -1.17 18.29
C ALA A 261 8.08 -2.37 17.76
N PRO A 262 9.33 -2.56 18.20
CA PRO A 262 10.18 -3.64 17.71
C PRO A 262 9.73 -4.98 18.30
N LEU A 263 9.81 -6.03 17.50
CA LEU A 263 9.74 -7.40 17.99
C LEU A 263 11.00 -7.71 18.78
N VAL A 264 10.87 -7.98 20.08
CA VAL A 264 12.02 -8.32 20.96
C VAL A 264 12.08 -9.82 21.14
N VAL A 265 13.22 -10.40 20.76
CA VAL A 265 13.48 -11.84 20.88
C VAL A 265 14.71 -12.05 21.77
N LYS A 266 14.64 -13.01 22.70
CA LYS A 266 15.76 -13.38 23.55
C LYS A 266 16.51 -14.58 22.96
N GLY A 267 17.81 -14.45 22.83
CA GLY A 267 18.71 -15.54 22.46
C GLY A 267 18.93 -16.53 23.61
N ALA A 268 19.50 -17.67 23.29
CA ALA A 268 19.88 -18.68 24.28
C ALA A 268 20.97 -18.20 25.26
N ASP A 269 21.74 -17.21 24.86
CA ASP A 269 22.76 -16.49 25.65
C ASP A 269 22.15 -15.41 26.57
N GLY A 270 20.83 -15.20 26.50
CA GLY A 270 20.12 -14.16 27.25
C GLY A 270 20.18 -12.76 26.59
N ALA A 271 20.86 -12.60 25.46
CA ALA A 271 20.88 -11.35 24.72
C ALA A 271 19.50 -11.03 24.14
N GLU A 272 19.14 -9.76 24.06
CA GLU A 272 17.92 -9.28 23.43
C GLU A 272 18.20 -8.76 22.03
N TYR A 273 17.45 -9.27 21.06
CA TYR A 273 17.49 -8.84 19.66
C TYR A 273 16.21 -8.07 19.33
N ARG A 274 16.36 -6.87 18.79
CA ARG A 274 15.22 -5.95 18.48
C ARG A 274 15.04 -5.85 16.99
N PHE A 275 14.03 -6.53 16.47
CA PHE A 275 13.67 -6.48 15.05
C PHE A 275 12.69 -5.34 14.80
N THR A 276 13.06 -4.41 13.93
CA THR A 276 12.27 -3.22 13.56
C THR A 276 11.47 -3.38 12.28
N GLY A 277 11.63 -4.53 11.61
CA GLY A 277 10.89 -4.90 10.41
C GLY A 277 11.03 -6.39 10.15
N LEU A 278 9.96 -7.00 9.68
CA LEU A 278 9.93 -8.38 9.20
C LEU A 278 9.18 -8.41 7.87
N GLY A 279 9.71 -9.14 6.92
CA GLY A 279 9.15 -9.36 5.60
C GLY A 279 9.75 -10.59 4.95
N VAL A 280 9.65 -10.64 3.64
CA VAL A 280 10.24 -11.72 2.84
C VAL A 280 11.10 -11.17 1.72
N ASP A 281 12.08 -11.95 1.27
CA ASP A 281 13.00 -11.63 0.18
C ASP A 281 13.10 -12.82 -0.78
N ASP A 282 13.20 -12.54 -2.09
CA ASP A 282 13.38 -13.53 -3.14
C ASP A 282 14.61 -13.27 -4.03
N SER A 283 15.55 -12.46 -3.52
CA SER A 283 16.73 -12.02 -4.28
C SER A 283 17.70 -13.15 -4.62
N LEU A 284 17.66 -14.26 -3.87
CA LEU A 284 18.48 -15.45 -4.15
C LEU A 284 17.99 -16.27 -5.36
N GLY A 285 16.84 -15.87 -5.95
CA GLY A 285 16.36 -16.41 -7.21
C GLY A 285 15.17 -17.35 -7.09
N LYS A 286 14.92 -18.10 -8.17
CA LYS A 286 13.74 -18.94 -8.32
C LYS A 286 13.66 -19.99 -7.21
N ASP A 287 12.47 -20.19 -6.69
CA ASP A 287 12.14 -21.19 -5.68
C ASP A 287 12.81 -20.98 -4.30
N LYS A 288 13.43 -19.80 -4.08
CA LYS A 288 14.00 -19.43 -2.79
C LYS A 288 13.33 -18.20 -2.24
N ILE A 289 12.67 -18.37 -1.13
CA ILE A 289 12.09 -17.26 -0.37
C ILE A 289 12.71 -17.28 1.03
N ASP A 290 13.22 -16.13 1.46
CA ASP A 290 13.88 -15.92 2.73
C ASP A 290 13.06 -14.99 3.61
N ILE A 291 13.27 -15.07 4.92
CA ILE A 291 12.79 -14.04 5.84
C ILE A 291 13.74 -12.85 5.75
N MET A 292 13.21 -11.65 5.57
CA MET A 292 13.94 -10.40 5.71
C MET A 292 13.68 -9.82 7.10
N ALA A 293 14.70 -9.71 7.93
CA ALA A 293 14.59 -9.21 9.30
C ALA A 293 15.53 -8.02 9.53
N HIS A 294 14.97 -6.85 9.80
CA HIS A 294 15.72 -5.63 10.14
C HIS A 294 16.06 -5.61 11.61
N LEU A 295 17.33 -5.70 11.94
CA LEU A 295 17.85 -5.75 13.31
C LEU A 295 18.40 -4.38 13.72
N LYS A 296 17.84 -3.77 14.77
CA LYS A 296 18.39 -2.56 15.37
C LYS A 296 19.66 -2.89 16.13
N VAL A 297 20.74 -2.16 15.81
CA VAL A 297 22.01 -2.21 16.55
C VAL A 297 22.41 -0.79 16.97
N ASP A 298 23.08 -0.64 18.11
CA ASP A 298 23.50 0.68 18.59
C ASP A 298 24.72 1.18 17.79
N GLN A 299 25.67 0.29 17.55
CA GLN A 299 26.83 0.51 16.67
C GLN A 299 27.15 -0.80 15.95
N PRO A 300 27.36 -0.78 14.63
CA PRO A 300 27.90 -1.92 13.95
C PRO A 300 29.37 -2.07 14.42
N GLY A 301 29.74 -3.28 14.77
CA GLY A 301 31.13 -3.66 14.94
C GLY A 301 31.87 -3.70 13.60
N ASP A 302 33.05 -4.28 13.58
CA ASP A 302 33.65 -4.69 12.31
C ASP A 302 32.75 -5.75 11.60
N ALA A 303 33.07 -6.04 10.35
CA ALA A 303 32.26 -6.98 9.55
C ALA A 303 32.12 -8.36 10.21
N ALA A 304 33.20 -8.85 10.88
CA ALA A 304 33.18 -10.17 11.52
C ALA A 304 32.30 -10.17 12.78
N ALA A 305 32.40 -9.12 13.60
CA ALA A 305 31.57 -8.97 14.80
C ALA A 305 30.08 -8.80 14.42
N THR A 306 29.78 -8.00 13.37
CA THR A 306 28.41 -7.79 12.89
C THR A 306 27.84 -9.07 12.28
N HIS A 307 28.62 -9.83 11.53
CA HIS A 307 28.23 -11.14 11.01
C HIS A 307 27.88 -12.11 12.16
N LYS A 308 28.72 -12.21 13.19
CA LYS A 308 28.46 -13.06 14.37
C LYS A 308 27.19 -12.65 15.10
N LEU A 309 26.97 -11.34 15.31
CA LEU A 309 25.76 -10.81 15.91
C LEU A 309 24.52 -11.18 15.08
N SER A 310 24.59 -11.02 13.76
CA SER A 310 23.51 -11.37 12.84
C SER A 310 23.19 -12.85 12.86
N ALA A 311 24.20 -13.74 12.93
CA ALA A 311 24.00 -15.18 13.08
C ALA A 311 23.27 -15.53 14.38
N SER A 312 23.68 -14.89 15.51
CA SER A 312 23.01 -15.10 16.80
C SER A 312 21.56 -14.59 16.78
N ALA A 313 21.29 -13.46 16.11
CA ALA A 313 19.96 -12.91 15.97
C ALA A 313 19.05 -13.82 15.10
N ALA A 314 19.57 -14.37 14.00
CA ALA A 314 18.86 -15.34 13.17
C ALA A 314 18.53 -16.61 13.96
N GLY A 315 19.50 -17.11 14.74
CA GLY A 315 19.29 -18.26 15.65
C GLY A 315 18.21 -18.00 16.69
N ALA A 316 18.23 -16.82 17.32
CA ALA A 316 17.22 -16.40 18.29
C ALA A 316 15.81 -16.32 17.66
N LEU A 317 15.69 -15.73 16.47
CA LEU A 317 14.43 -15.62 15.75
C LEU A 317 13.82 -16.99 15.43
N LEU A 318 14.61 -17.88 14.81
CA LEU A 318 14.15 -19.21 14.44
C LEU A 318 14.03 -20.16 15.65
N GLY A 319 14.71 -19.88 16.75
CA GLY A 319 14.53 -20.57 18.03
C GLY A 319 13.22 -20.21 18.72
N ALA A 320 12.87 -18.94 18.72
CA ALA A 320 11.61 -18.44 19.26
C ALA A 320 10.39 -18.85 18.40
N TYR A 321 10.56 -18.92 17.09
CA TYR A 321 9.49 -19.20 16.12
C TYR A 321 9.87 -20.31 15.14
N PRO A 322 9.96 -21.57 15.63
CA PRO A 322 10.51 -22.70 14.84
C PRO A 322 9.68 -23.06 13.62
N GLU A 323 8.41 -22.65 13.55
CA GLU A 323 7.56 -22.86 12.37
C GLU A 323 8.11 -22.17 11.13
N MET A 324 8.85 -21.07 11.29
CA MET A 324 9.49 -20.32 10.20
C MET A 324 10.55 -21.13 9.45
N ARG A 325 11.09 -22.20 10.05
CA ARG A 325 12.10 -23.05 9.41
C ARG A 325 11.59 -23.84 8.20
N ARG A 326 10.27 -24.03 8.08
CA ARG A 326 9.72 -24.92 7.04
C ARG A 326 9.60 -24.30 5.68
N PRO A 327 8.93 -23.13 5.52
CA PRO A 327 8.67 -22.57 4.19
C PRO A 327 9.79 -21.69 3.67
N PHE A 328 10.74 -21.29 4.54
CA PHE A 328 11.80 -20.36 4.16
C PHE A 328 13.13 -21.08 3.94
N HIS A 329 13.86 -20.64 2.89
CA HIS A 329 15.21 -21.15 2.58
C HIS A 329 16.23 -20.62 3.59
N GLY A 330 16.13 -19.33 3.96
CA GLY A 330 17.06 -18.65 4.84
C GLY A 330 16.46 -17.45 5.56
N VAL A 331 17.34 -16.73 6.26
CA VAL A 331 17.04 -15.48 6.95
C VAL A 331 18.09 -14.43 6.57
N TRP A 332 17.66 -13.35 5.96
CA TRP A 332 18.44 -12.12 5.83
C TRP A 332 18.33 -11.33 7.11
N ILE A 333 19.46 -11.05 7.74
CA ILE A 333 19.56 -10.08 8.83
C ILE A 333 20.16 -8.78 8.27
N VAL A 334 19.37 -7.71 8.32
CA VAL A 334 19.78 -6.36 7.93
C VAL A 334 20.06 -5.58 9.23
N ALA A 335 21.32 -5.54 9.65
CA ALA A 335 21.74 -4.82 10.85
C ALA A 335 21.80 -3.31 10.54
N GLU A 336 21.00 -2.53 11.26
CA GLU A 336 20.82 -1.09 11.06
C GLU A 336 21.22 -0.29 12.29
N ALA A 337 22.16 0.67 12.10
CA ALA A 337 22.50 1.69 13.08
C ALA A 337 22.19 3.08 12.54
N ALA A 338 21.85 4.02 13.43
CA ALA A 338 21.56 5.39 13.06
C ALA A 338 22.73 6.06 12.33
N GLY A 339 22.46 6.62 11.13
CA GLY A 339 23.45 7.36 10.34
C GLY A 339 24.53 6.50 9.67
N GLN A 340 24.37 5.19 9.61
CA GLN A 340 25.29 4.28 8.96
C GLN A 340 24.60 3.45 7.86
N ASN A 341 25.39 2.95 6.92
CA ASN A 341 24.88 2.02 5.93
C ASN A 341 24.53 0.69 6.61
N PRO A 342 23.38 0.06 6.26
CA PRO A 342 23.01 -1.22 6.81
C PRO A 342 23.98 -2.32 6.36
N PHE A 343 24.18 -3.32 7.22
CA PHE A 343 24.95 -4.52 6.91
C PHE A 343 24.00 -5.70 6.77
N ALA A 344 23.90 -6.26 5.57
CA ALA A 344 23.00 -7.37 5.27
C ALA A 344 23.77 -8.69 5.14
N THR A 345 23.30 -9.72 5.81
CA THR A 345 23.86 -11.08 5.74
C THR A 345 22.74 -12.10 5.67
N GLU A 346 22.85 -13.05 4.75
CA GLU A 346 21.96 -14.22 4.66
C GLU A 346 22.55 -15.40 5.41
N PHE A 347 21.68 -16.15 6.05
CA PHE A 347 21.96 -17.43 6.69
C PHE A 347 20.95 -18.47 6.23
N SER A 348 21.41 -19.56 5.64
CA SER A 348 20.53 -20.69 5.31
C SER A 348 19.92 -21.27 6.58
N VAL A 349 18.63 -21.63 6.54
CA VAL A 349 17.95 -22.30 7.68
C VAL A 349 18.70 -23.56 8.13
N SER A 350 19.36 -24.27 7.21
CA SER A 350 20.16 -25.48 7.53
C SER A 350 21.43 -25.17 8.33
N GLU A 351 21.94 -23.95 8.30
CA GLU A 351 23.16 -23.52 9.01
C GLU A 351 22.85 -22.91 10.38
N ILE A 352 21.58 -22.57 10.63
CA ILE A 352 21.13 -21.98 11.90
C ILE A 352 20.75 -23.08 12.89
N HIS A 353 21.54 -23.22 13.94
CA HIS A 353 21.39 -24.24 15.00
C HIS A 353 20.63 -23.71 16.22
#